data_61cc6d4d304ae8c656967bcfa01b8184
#
_entry.id   61cc6d4d304ae8c656967bcfa01b8184
#
_cell.length_a   1.000
_cell.length_b   1.000
_cell.length_c   1.000
_cell.angle_alpha   90.00
_cell.angle_beta   90.00
_cell.angle_gamma   90.00
#
_symmetry.space_group_name_H-M   'P 1'
#
loop_
_entity.id
_entity.type
_entity.pdbx_description
1 polymer ?
#
loop_
_entity_poly.entity_id
_entity_poly.type
_entity_poly.pdbx_seq_one_letter_code
_entity_poly.pdbx_strand_id
1 'polypeptide(L)'
;MRIPQISVRLVVSILVVLILLAIAATSFFSVDQTEQAVVLRFGKYVRTVGPGLQTKLPLGIEKNYNVETAVVKTLTFGYRATDISGTSLSGAFVNTDESMMLTGDLNIVDVEWIVQYRINDPQAYLFSVRDKETTIRDISQSVMNQLVGDLPILAIMTSERTNIEYEAQREMQELFDSYGFGIEIVAVKLQNIMPPEGEVQDAFEDVNKAIQDMNTLINEGKQYYNQEIPAAQGEAEKMIAEAEGYAAERINRAEGDTARFNAVRNEYEKNKEITRERLYIETMEDVLTSDGSITLIDSNLENMLPVKAIGGSV
;
A
#
# COMPACT_ATOMS: atom_id res chain seq x y z
N MET A 1 85.88 -23.35 -7.14
CA MET A 1 84.66 -22.60 -6.64
C MET A 1 84.72 -22.58 -5.13
N ARG A 2 85.06 -21.43 -4.51
CA ARG A 2 85.04 -21.32 -3.03
C ARG A 2 83.59 -21.05 -2.61
N ILE A 3 82.96 -22.03 -1.92
CA ILE A 3 81.65 -21.88 -1.31
C ILE A 3 81.85 -20.88 -0.13
N PRO A 4 81.09 -19.73 -0.15
CA PRO A 4 81.27 -18.80 0.96
C PRO A 4 80.78 -19.47 2.25
N GLN A 5 81.66 -19.49 3.26
CA GLN A 5 81.29 -19.96 4.61
C GLN A 5 80.34 -18.97 5.23
N ILE A 6 79.02 -19.23 5.04
CA ILE A 6 77.99 -18.46 5.67
C ILE A 6 78.13 -18.67 7.18
N SER A 7 78.43 -17.62 7.90
CA SER A 7 78.58 -17.73 9.38
C SER A 7 77.27 -18.18 10.02
N VAL A 8 77.29 -19.14 10.88
CA VAL A 8 76.13 -19.67 11.61
C VAL A 8 75.33 -18.55 12.29
N ARG A 9 75.98 -17.46 12.70
CA ARG A 9 75.37 -16.26 13.27
C ARG A 9 74.46 -15.56 12.28
N LEU A 10 74.85 -15.50 10.99
CA LEU A 10 74.08 -14.87 9.96
C LEU A 10 72.83 -15.70 9.62
N VAL A 11 72.92 -17.02 9.56
CA VAL A 11 71.78 -17.93 9.37
C VAL A 11 70.78 -17.82 10.51
N VAL A 12 71.29 -17.82 11.77
CA VAL A 12 70.39 -17.63 12.95
C VAL A 12 69.76 -16.28 12.97
N SER A 13 70.41 -15.18 12.58
CA SER A 13 69.82 -13.86 12.49
C SER A 13 68.72 -13.78 11.42
N ILE A 14 68.94 -14.38 10.25
CA ILE A 14 67.90 -14.46 9.19
C ILE A 14 66.69 -15.26 9.66
N LEU A 15 66.92 -16.40 10.34
CA LEU A 15 65.85 -17.23 10.85
C LEU A 15 65.02 -16.51 11.93
N VAL A 16 65.66 -15.76 12.83
CA VAL A 16 64.98 -14.93 13.83
C VAL A 16 64.16 -13.82 13.18
N VAL A 17 64.68 -13.14 12.16
CA VAL A 17 63.95 -12.11 11.42
C VAL A 17 62.76 -12.69 10.69
N LEU A 18 62.92 -13.87 10.05
CA LEU A 18 61.80 -14.56 9.40
C LEU A 18 60.71 -14.96 10.39
N ILE A 19 61.07 -15.47 11.56
CA ILE A 19 60.12 -15.80 12.62
C ILE A 19 59.38 -14.54 13.12
N LEU A 20 60.12 -13.45 13.37
CA LEU A 20 59.50 -12.17 13.76
C LEU A 20 58.56 -11.63 12.69
N LEU A 21 58.91 -11.77 11.42
CA LEU A 21 58.10 -11.33 10.29
C LEU A 21 56.85 -12.20 10.13
N ALA A 22 56.97 -13.53 10.33
CA ALA A 22 55.82 -14.43 10.34
C ALA A 22 54.89 -14.14 11.51
N ILE A 23 55.39 -13.84 12.70
CA ILE A 23 54.62 -13.43 13.87
C ILE A 23 53.88 -12.10 13.58
N ALA A 24 54.58 -11.13 13.01
CA ALA A 24 53.97 -9.85 12.65
C ALA A 24 52.85 -10.02 11.61
N ALA A 25 53.03 -10.90 10.62
CA ALA A 25 52.01 -11.19 9.61
C ALA A 25 50.74 -11.79 10.20
N THR A 26 50.82 -12.59 11.27
CA THR A 26 49.64 -13.15 11.96
C THR A 26 48.95 -12.17 12.89
N SER A 27 49.50 -10.97 13.07
CA SER A 27 48.94 -9.95 13.94
C SER A 27 47.85 -9.10 13.27
N PHE A 28 47.67 -9.21 11.95
CA PHE A 28 46.68 -8.45 11.21
C PHE A 28 45.51 -9.35 10.79
N PHE A 29 44.29 -8.80 10.83
CA PHE A 29 43.09 -9.42 10.28
C PHE A 29 42.17 -8.39 9.71
N SER A 30 41.36 -8.76 8.73
CA SER A 30 40.39 -7.91 8.09
C SER A 30 38.99 -8.20 8.64
N VAL A 31 38.20 -7.15 8.84
CA VAL A 31 36.79 -7.22 9.23
C VAL A 31 35.99 -6.59 8.11
N ASP A 32 34.99 -7.30 7.62
CA ASP A 32 34.11 -6.80 6.55
C ASP A 32 33.26 -5.61 7.00
N GLN A 33 32.73 -4.85 6.03
CA GLN A 33 31.91 -3.66 6.31
C GLN A 33 30.60 -4.00 7.03
N THR A 34 30.09 -5.23 6.85
CA THR A 34 28.86 -5.71 7.47
C THR A 34 29.08 -6.35 8.83
N GLU A 35 30.36 -6.51 9.25
CA GLU A 35 30.74 -7.24 10.44
C GLU A 35 31.37 -6.34 11.50
N GLN A 36 31.33 -6.83 12.74
CA GLN A 36 32.17 -6.38 13.84
C GLN A 36 32.91 -7.60 14.43
N ALA A 37 34.13 -7.41 14.83
CA ALA A 37 34.90 -8.49 15.42
C ALA A 37 35.05 -8.29 16.92
N VAL A 38 34.70 -9.35 17.66
CA VAL A 38 34.91 -9.45 19.11
C VAL A 38 36.25 -10.10 19.34
N VAL A 39 37.14 -9.39 20.02
CA VAL A 39 38.50 -9.86 20.31
C VAL A 39 38.59 -10.37 21.75
N LEU A 40 38.97 -11.63 21.87
CA LEU A 40 39.21 -12.30 23.15
C LEU A 40 40.71 -12.53 23.40
N ARG A 41 41.17 -12.28 24.62
CA ARG A 41 42.53 -12.61 25.07
C ARG A 41 42.44 -13.73 26.11
N PHE A 42 43.01 -14.87 25.79
CA PHE A 42 42.92 -16.07 26.63
C PHE A 42 41.49 -16.43 27.05
N GLY A 43 40.50 -16.21 26.14
CA GLY A 43 39.08 -16.48 26.40
C GLY A 43 38.32 -15.38 27.13
N LYS A 44 38.98 -14.30 27.58
CA LYS A 44 38.31 -13.13 28.18
C LYS A 44 38.08 -12.04 27.14
N TYR A 45 36.91 -11.46 27.13
CA TYR A 45 36.59 -10.29 26.30
C TYR A 45 37.52 -9.12 26.59
N VAL A 46 38.03 -8.48 25.56
CA VAL A 46 38.90 -7.29 25.65
C VAL A 46 38.28 -6.09 24.95
N ARG A 47 37.85 -6.25 23.70
CA ARG A 47 37.30 -5.17 22.89
C ARG A 47 36.50 -5.68 21.72
N THR A 48 35.58 -4.88 21.23
CA THR A 48 34.92 -5.01 19.91
C THR A 48 35.53 -4.02 18.95
N VAL A 49 35.83 -4.43 17.74
CA VAL A 49 36.43 -3.60 16.69
C VAL A 49 35.52 -3.55 15.46
N GLY A 50 35.46 -2.38 14.84
CA GLY A 50 34.67 -2.16 13.62
C GLY A 50 35.36 -2.64 12.35
N PRO A 51 34.72 -2.40 11.19
CA PRO A 51 35.23 -2.79 9.86
C PRO A 51 36.63 -2.24 9.56
N GLY A 52 37.35 -2.98 8.70
CA GLY A 52 38.66 -2.61 8.20
C GLY A 52 39.79 -3.49 8.68
N LEU A 53 41.01 -3.03 8.46
CA LEU A 53 42.23 -3.76 8.89
C LEU A 53 42.45 -3.53 10.40
N GLN A 54 42.42 -4.59 11.15
CA GLN A 54 42.56 -4.58 12.60
C GLN A 54 43.79 -5.39 13.04
N THR A 55 44.28 -5.11 14.26
CA THR A 55 45.44 -5.79 14.83
C THR A 55 45.03 -6.64 16.01
N LYS A 56 45.68 -7.80 16.13
CA LYS A 56 45.56 -8.71 17.29
C LYS A 56 46.92 -9.23 17.73
N LEU A 57 47.01 -9.65 18.98
CA LEU A 57 48.22 -10.29 19.46
C LEU A 57 48.42 -11.66 18.80
N PRO A 58 49.62 -11.90 18.23
CA PRO A 58 49.94 -13.13 17.53
C PRO A 58 50.03 -14.35 18.48
N LEU A 59 50.34 -15.52 17.91
CA LEU A 59 50.54 -16.78 18.65
C LEU A 59 49.30 -17.33 19.35
N GLY A 60 48.07 -16.91 18.90
CA GLY A 60 46.84 -17.40 19.50
C GLY A 60 46.47 -16.75 20.84
N ILE A 61 47.22 -15.74 21.29
CA ILE A 61 46.95 -14.99 22.52
C ILE A 61 45.61 -14.26 22.40
N GLU A 62 45.38 -13.61 21.25
CA GLU A 62 44.06 -13.02 20.90
C GLU A 62 43.40 -13.82 19.79
N LYS A 63 42.10 -14.07 19.95
CA LYS A 63 41.21 -14.65 18.94
C LYS A 63 40.13 -13.66 18.61
N ASN A 64 39.82 -13.51 17.32
CA ASN A 64 38.73 -12.70 16.84
C ASN A 64 37.57 -13.58 16.43
N TYR A 65 36.34 -13.12 16.71
CA TYR A 65 35.07 -13.70 16.25
C TYR A 65 34.32 -12.62 15.50
N ASN A 66 34.18 -12.82 14.22
CA ASN A 66 33.42 -11.87 13.36
C ASN A 66 31.94 -12.16 13.49
N VAL A 67 31.15 -11.11 13.64
CA VAL A 67 29.70 -11.16 13.80
C VAL A 67 29.07 -10.13 12.82
N GLU A 68 28.15 -10.58 12.00
CA GLU A 68 27.39 -9.74 11.07
C GLU A 68 26.41 -8.87 11.85
N THR A 69 26.72 -7.58 12.01
CA THR A 69 25.91 -6.62 12.76
C THR A 69 25.05 -5.73 11.88
N ALA A 70 25.46 -5.51 10.62
CA ALA A 70 24.73 -4.67 9.68
C ALA A 70 23.67 -5.44 8.86
N VAL A 71 23.70 -6.78 8.91
CA VAL A 71 22.78 -7.62 8.14
C VAL A 71 21.56 -7.95 8.98
N VAL A 72 20.36 -7.78 8.38
CA VAL A 72 19.10 -8.24 8.96
C VAL A 72 18.96 -9.73 8.67
N LYS A 73 18.89 -10.52 9.73
CA LYS A 73 18.67 -11.97 9.67
C LYS A 73 17.20 -12.28 9.78
N THR A 74 16.74 -13.26 9.02
CA THR A 74 15.33 -13.68 8.99
C THR A 74 15.23 -15.12 9.47
N LEU A 75 14.37 -15.36 10.45
CA LEU A 75 13.94 -16.68 10.86
C LEU A 75 12.50 -16.90 10.43
N THR A 76 12.23 -18.05 9.84
CA THR A 76 10.90 -18.48 9.41
C THR A 76 10.37 -19.51 10.38
N PHE A 77 9.08 -19.45 10.66
CA PHE A 77 8.35 -20.33 11.55
C PHE A 77 7.13 -20.90 10.85
N GLY A 78 6.88 -22.20 11.09
CA GLY A 78 5.77 -22.92 10.46
C GLY A 78 6.10 -23.49 9.08
N TYR A 79 7.06 -22.91 8.38
CA TYR A 79 7.55 -23.44 7.11
C TYR A 79 9.07 -23.34 7.01
N ARG A 80 9.70 -24.28 6.32
CA ARG A 80 11.11 -24.22 5.96
C ARG A 80 11.23 -24.12 4.45
N ALA A 81 11.75 -23.01 3.96
CA ALA A 81 12.22 -22.93 2.59
C ALA A 81 13.51 -23.78 2.51
N THR A 82 13.42 -24.92 1.89
CA THR A 82 14.63 -25.74 1.62
C THR A 82 15.33 -25.10 0.44
N ASP A 83 16.42 -24.40 0.69
CA ASP A 83 17.40 -24.02 -0.34
C ASP A 83 18.04 -25.29 -0.92
N ILE A 84 17.35 -25.92 -1.84
CA ILE A 84 17.96 -26.92 -2.70
C ILE A 84 18.49 -26.19 -3.93
N SER A 85 19.76 -25.89 -3.89
CA SER A 85 20.57 -25.46 -5.02
C SER A 85 20.23 -26.33 -6.26
N GLY A 86 19.44 -25.78 -7.16
CA GLY A 86 19.44 -26.18 -8.56
C GLY A 86 18.34 -27.09 -9.10
N THR A 87 17.25 -27.41 -8.37
CA THR A 87 16.13 -28.12 -8.97
C THR A 87 14.83 -27.63 -8.36
N SER A 88 13.94 -27.11 -9.22
CA SER A 88 12.62 -26.63 -8.86
C SER A 88 11.74 -27.76 -8.34
N LEU A 89 11.73 -27.96 -7.04
CA LEU A 89 10.72 -28.71 -6.33
C LEU A 89 10.19 -27.78 -5.24
N SER A 90 9.03 -27.20 -5.49
CA SER A 90 8.19 -26.49 -4.52
C SER A 90 7.74 -27.48 -3.45
N GLY A 91 8.59 -27.68 -2.46
CA GLY A 91 8.30 -28.42 -1.26
C GLY A 91 8.64 -27.55 -0.08
N ALA A 92 7.77 -26.59 0.25
CA ALA A 92 7.78 -26.02 1.58
C ALA A 92 7.37 -27.17 2.53
N PHE A 93 8.29 -27.65 3.33
CA PHE A 93 7.93 -28.56 4.41
C PHE A 93 7.28 -27.74 5.51
N VAL A 94 5.98 -27.88 5.67
CA VAL A 94 5.24 -27.32 6.80
C VAL A 94 5.75 -28.02 8.07
N ASN A 95 6.30 -27.26 8.99
CA ASN A 95 6.65 -27.78 10.31
C ASN A 95 5.45 -27.56 11.25
N THR A 96 4.53 -28.48 11.20
CA THR A 96 3.24 -28.44 11.91
C THR A 96 3.40 -28.25 13.43
N ASP A 97 4.52 -28.70 13.99
CA ASP A 97 4.81 -28.58 15.43
C ASP A 97 5.10 -27.13 15.84
N GLU A 98 5.56 -26.28 14.91
CA GLU A 98 5.84 -24.87 15.17
C GLU A 98 4.65 -23.96 14.80
N SER A 99 3.84 -24.33 13.80
CA SER A 99 2.76 -23.51 13.26
C SER A 99 1.43 -23.65 14.00
N MET A 100 1.18 -24.84 14.54
CA MET A 100 -0.11 -25.18 15.15
C MET A 100 -0.24 -24.52 16.53
N MET A 101 -1.23 -23.66 16.67
CA MET A 101 -1.52 -22.92 17.90
C MET A 101 -2.97 -23.04 18.30
N LEU A 102 -3.25 -22.87 19.60
CA LEU A 102 -4.61 -22.81 20.15
C LEU A 102 -5.00 -21.35 20.37
N THR A 103 -6.15 -20.96 19.84
CA THR A 103 -6.72 -19.62 20.01
C THR A 103 -7.54 -19.50 21.30
N GLY A 104 -7.87 -18.27 21.71
CA GLY A 104 -8.64 -18.00 22.92
C GLY A 104 -10.06 -18.57 22.94
N ASP A 105 -10.62 -18.84 21.74
CA ASP A 105 -11.91 -19.51 21.55
C ASP A 105 -11.79 -21.02 21.35
N LEU A 106 -10.64 -21.60 21.72
CA LEU A 106 -10.34 -23.05 21.68
C LEU A 106 -10.35 -23.66 20.27
N ASN A 107 -10.10 -22.87 19.25
CA ASN A 107 -9.89 -23.37 17.91
C ASN A 107 -8.38 -23.60 17.65
N ILE A 108 -8.08 -24.59 16.82
CA ILE A 108 -6.71 -24.79 16.32
C ILE A 108 -6.52 -23.94 15.07
N VAL A 109 -5.37 -23.28 14.98
CA VAL A 109 -4.99 -22.47 13.83
C VAL A 109 -3.54 -22.73 13.46
N ASP A 110 -3.25 -22.81 12.18
CA ASP A 110 -1.90 -22.83 11.65
C ASP A 110 -1.47 -21.38 11.37
N VAL A 111 -0.43 -20.93 12.09
CA VAL A 111 0.14 -19.60 11.97
C VAL A 111 1.56 -19.70 11.45
N GLU A 112 1.81 -19.09 10.32
CA GLU A 112 3.15 -18.95 9.77
C GLU A 112 3.61 -17.50 9.94
N TRP A 113 4.84 -17.33 10.47
CA TRP A 113 5.40 -15.99 10.64
C TRP A 113 6.89 -15.95 10.39
N ILE A 114 7.40 -14.75 10.22
CA ILE A 114 8.83 -14.48 10.14
C ILE A 114 9.24 -13.48 11.21
N VAL A 115 10.41 -13.67 11.75
CA VAL A 115 11.07 -12.73 12.65
C VAL A 115 12.33 -12.21 11.98
N GLN A 116 12.41 -10.91 11.82
CA GLN A 116 13.57 -10.21 11.30
C GLN A 116 14.31 -9.55 12.47
N TYR A 117 15.57 -9.88 12.64
CA TYR A 117 16.38 -9.34 13.71
C TYR A 117 17.76 -8.94 13.23
N ARG A 118 18.37 -8.05 13.97
CA ARG A 118 19.75 -7.58 13.77
C ARG A 118 20.54 -7.72 15.07
N ILE A 119 21.84 -8.02 14.96
CA ILE A 119 22.71 -8.10 16.12
C ILE A 119 23.21 -6.69 16.44
N ASN A 120 22.81 -6.17 17.60
CA ASN A 120 23.18 -4.83 18.07
C ASN A 120 24.44 -4.87 18.97
N ASP A 121 24.53 -5.87 19.84
CA ASP A 121 25.71 -6.09 20.69
C ASP A 121 26.34 -7.46 20.39
N PRO A 122 27.47 -7.51 19.61
CA PRO A 122 28.13 -8.75 19.26
C PRO A 122 28.69 -9.49 20.46
N GLN A 123 29.09 -8.79 21.53
CA GLN A 123 29.61 -9.41 22.74
C GLN A 123 28.48 -10.17 23.46
N ALA A 124 27.37 -9.50 23.72
CA ALA A 124 26.22 -10.11 24.37
C ALA A 124 25.72 -11.32 23.53
N TYR A 125 25.56 -11.14 22.23
CA TYR A 125 25.12 -12.18 21.30
C TYR A 125 26.01 -13.44 21.33
N LEU A 126 27.34 -13.27 21.46
CA LEU A 126 28.26 -14.40 21.46
C LEU A 126 28.26 -15.17 22.78
N PHE A 127 28.07 -14.49 23.93
CA PHE A 127 28.38 -15.04 25.23
C PHE A 127 27.22 -15.22 26.19
N SER A 128 26.04 -14.54 25.92
CA SER A 128 24.89 -14.64 26.81
C SER A 128 24.23 -16.02 26.75
N VAL A 129 24.14 -16.61 25.54
CA VAL A 129 23.41 -17.86 25.32
C VAL A 129 24.26 -18.84 24.51
N ARG A 130 24.16 -20.13 24.85
CA ARG A 130 24.92 -21.20 24.16
C ARG A 130 24.36 -21.47 22.77
N ASP A 131 23.05 -21.74 22.69
CA ASP A 131 22.33 -22.02 21.44
C ASP A 131 21.39 -20.83 21.10
N LYS A 132 21.91 -20.01 20.21
CA LYS A 132 21.27 -18.73 19.90
C LYS A 132 20.00 -18.89 19.06
N GLU A 133 20.06 -19.73 18.04
CA GLU A 133 18.96 -19.92 17.11
C GLU A 133 17.78 -20.60 17.80
N THR A 134 18.01 -21.65 18.54
CA THR A 134 16.99 -22.35 19.31
C THR A 134 16.33 -21.41 20.33
N THR A 135 17.15 -20.62 21.05
CA THR A 135 16.60 -19.68 22.04
C THR A 135 15.74 -18.58 21.38
N ILE A 136 16.16 -18.06 20.23
CA ILE A 136 15.33 -17.09 19.50
C ILE A 136 14.02 -17.74 19.05
N ARG A 137 14.06 -18.98 18.58
CA ARG A 137 12.86 -19.75 18.19
C ARG A 137 11.93 -19.97 19.38
N ASP A 138 12.43 -20.46 20.50
CA ASP A 138 11.63 -20.75 21.68
C ASP A 138 10.95 -19.51 22.25
N ILE A 139 11.67 -18.39 22.35
CA ILE A 139 11.11 -17.11 22.81
C ILE A 139 10.05 -16.61 21.83
N SER A 140 10.35 -16.63 20.52
CA SER A 140 9.42 -16.19 19.49
C SER A 140 8.14 -17.01 19.48
N GLN A 141 8.25 -18.33 19.59
CA GLN A 141 7.12 -19.24 19.67
C GLN A 141 6.28 -19.03 20.94
N SER A 142 6.97 -18.82 22.08
CA SER A 142 6.28 -18.55 23.35
C SER A 142 5.44 -17.28 23.31
N VAL A 143 6.01 -16.18 22.78
CA VAL A 143 5.30 -14.90 22.63
C VAL A 143 4.13 -15.03 21.65
N MET A 144 4.37 -15.68 20.49
CA MET A 144 3.30 -15.88 19.51
C MET A 144 2.15 -16.73 20.06
N ASN A 145 2.46 -17.82 20.76
CA ASN A 145 1.46 -18.66 21.39
C ASN A 145 0.62 -17.90 22.46
N GLN A 146 1.25 -17.00 23.20
CA GLN A 146 0.55 -16.16 24.17
C GLN A 146 -0.41 -15.19 23.47
N LEU A 147 0.08 -14.44 22.48
CA LEU A 147 -0.73 -13.43 21.78
C LEU A 147 -1.88 -14.05 20.98
N VAL A 148 -1.63 -15.19 20.32
CA VAL A 148 -2.66 -15.92 19.56
C VAL A 148 -3.66 -16.58 20.53
N GLY A 149 -3.20 -17.10 21.68
CA GLY A 149 -4.03 -17.74 22.69
C GLY A 149 -5.00 -16.81 23.41
N ASP A 150 -4.74 -15.50 23.40
CA ASP A 150 -5.61 -14.50 24.02
C ASP A 150 -6.73 -13.99 23.09
N LEU A 151 -6.69 -14.33 21.80
CA LEU A 151 -7.60 -13.78 20.78
C LEU A 151 -8.45 -14.87 20.11
N PRO A 152 -9.69 -14.53 19.69
CA PRO A 152 -10.50 -15.45 18.89
C PRO A 152 -9.98 -15.56 17.46
N ILE A 153 -10.12 -16.73 16.85
CA ILE A 153 -9.57 -17.04 15.52
C ILE A 153 -9.98 -16.03 14.46
N LEU A 154 -11.23 -15.58 14.46
CA LEU A 154 -11.72 -14.62 13.46
C LEU A 154 -11.02 -13.26 13.57
N ALA A 155 -10.75 -12.79 14.79
CA ALA A 155 -10.03 -11.54 15.02
C ALA A 155 -8.57 -11.64 14.51
N ILE A 156 -7.90 -12.77 14.78
CA ILE A 156 -6.53 -13.04 14.34
C ILE A 156 -6.44 -13.03 12.81
N MET A 157 -7.42 -13.63 12.13
CA MET A 157 -7.44 -13.71 10.67
C MET A 157 -7.76 -12.38 9.98
N THR A 158 -8.44 -11.44 10.67
CA THR A 158 -8.99 -10.23 10.03
C THR A 158 -8.43 -8.93 10.60
N SER A 159 -8.83 -8.54 11.81
CA SER A 159 -8.61 -7.20 12.34
C SER A 159 -7.33 -7.03 13.17
N GLU A 160 -6.90 -8.07 13.87
CA GLU A 160 -5.85 -7.99 14.88
C GLU A 160 -4.44 -8.32 14.33
N ARG A 161 -4.33 -8.70 13.07
CA ARG A 161 -3.06 -9.10 12.44
C ARG A 161 -1.93 -8.10 12.68
N THR A 162 -2.17 -6.82 12.40
CA THR A 162 -1.17 -5.77 12.57
C THR A 162 -0.85 -5.51 14.04
N ASN A 163 -1.85 -5.62 14.91
CA ASN A 163 -1.67 -5.46 16.34
C ASN A 163 -0.81 -6.58 16.92
N ILE A 164 -1.07 -7.84 16.52
CA ILE A 164 -0.25 -9.01 16.90
C ILE A 164 1.21 -8.83 16.45
N GLU A 165 1.45 -8.39 15.21
CA GLU A 165 2.79 -8.13 14.68
C GLU A 165 3.55 -7.11 15.55
N TYR A 166 2.88 -6.03 15.93
CA TYR A 166 3.46 -4.96 16.75
C TYR A 166 3.72 -5.42 18.20
N GLU A 167 2.73 -6.04 18.84
CA GLU A 167 2.87 -6.53 20.22
C GLU A 167 3.92 -7.65 20.30
N ALA A 168 3.95 -8.56 19.32
CA ALA A 168 4.98 -9.60 19.24
C ALA A 168 6.38 -8.99 19.12
N GLN A 169 6.57 -7.98 18.29
CA GLN A 169 7.85 -7.27 18.20
C GLN A 169 8.26 -6.66 19.54
N ARG A 170 7.33 -5.99 20.22
CA ARG A 170 7.56 -5.34 21.51
C ARG A 170 7.92 -6.36 22.61
N GLU A 171 7.07 -7.39 22.77
CA GLU A 171 7.27 -8.40 23.83
C GLU A 171 8.53 -9.25 23.60
N MET A 172 8.80 -9.64 22.34
CA MET A 172 10.04 -10.33 22.01
C MET A 172 11.24 -9.45 22.34
N GLN A 173 11.24 -8.17 22.01
CA GLN A 173 12.34 -7.24 22.32
C GLN A 173 12.54 -7.12 23.82
N GLU A 174 11.48 -6.94 24.61
CA GLU A 174 11.57 -6.86 26.06
C GLU A 174 12.19 -8.13 26.69
N LEU A 175 11.82 -9.31 26.18
CA LEU A 175 12.41 -10.57 26.63
C LEU A 175 13.87 -10.69 26.25
N PHE A 176 14.25 -10.37 24.99
CA PHE A 176 15.65 -10.43 24.57
C PHE A 176 16.53 -9.43 25.32
N ASP A 177 16.00 -8.25 25.64
CA ASP A 177 16.68 -7.25 26.45
C ASP A 177 16.87 -7.74 27.90
N SER A 178 15.85 -8.38 28.48
CA SER A 178 15.89 -8.95 29.83
C SER A 178 16.95 -10.05 29.97
N TYR A 179 17.13 -10.84 28.93
CA TYR A 179 18.19 -11.88 28.86
C TYR A 179 19.56 -11.35 28.45
N GLY A 180 19.67 -10.06 28.12
CA GLY A 180 20.90 -9.45 27.62
C GLY A 180 21.41 -10.13 26.35
N PHE A 181 20.53 -10.44 25.42
CA PHE A 181 20.84 -11.24 24.23
C PHE A 181 21.63 -10.47 23.17
N GLY A 182 21.52 -9.13 23.17
CA GLY A 182 22.24 -8.25 22.24
C GLY A 182 21.71 -8.27 20.81
N ILE A 183 20.42 -8.57 20.62
CA ILE A 183 19.71 -8.47 19.33
C ILE A 183 18.61 -7.40 19.38
N GLU A 184 18.30 -6.88 18.23
CA GLU A 184 17.19 -5.94 17.98
C GLU A 184 16.20 -6.57 17.01
N ILE A 185 14.94 -6.66 17.39
CA ILE A 185 13.88 -7.17 16.52
C ILE A 185 13.46 -6.04 15.58
N VAL A 186 13.78 -6.20 14.31
CA VAL A 186 13.45 -5.22 13.26
C VAL A 186 11.96 -5.27 12.91
N ALA A 187 11.44 -6.48 12.72
CA ALA A 187 10.03 -6.71 12.42
C ALA A 187 9.60 -8.14 12.71
N VAL A 188 8.37 -8.30 13.10
CA VAL A 188 7.64 -9.57 13.09
C VAL A 188 6.56 -9.47 12.06
N LYS A 189 6.43 -10.47 11.16
CA LYS A 189 5.42 -10.48 10.11
C LYS A 189 4.70 -11.82 10.05
N LEU A 190 3.39 -11.77 10.14
CA LEU A 190 2.54 -12.91 9.90
C LEU A 190 2.44 -13.16 8.39
N GLN A 191 2.75 -14.38 7.96
CA GLN A 191 2.69 -14.77 6.53
C GLN A 191 1.34 -15.36 6.20
N ASN A 192 0.98 -16.41 6.88
CA ASN A 192 -0.24 -17.14 6.63
C ASN A 192 -0.92 -17.48 7.96
N ILE A 193 -2.24 -17.44 7.97
CA ILE A 193 -3.06 -17.81 9.12
C ILE A 193 -4.24 -18.57 8.56
N MET A 194 -4.28 -19.87 8.81
CA MET A 194 -5.33 -20.74 8.28
C MET A 194 -5.83 -21.68 9.37
N PRO A 195 -7.13 -22.02 9.38
CA PRO A 195 -7.60 -23.16 10.13
C PRO A 195 -7.00 -24.46 9.54
N PRO A 196 -6.91 -25.55 10.30
CA PRO A 196 -6.45 -26.83 9.80
C PRO A 196 -7.24 -27.26 8.57
N GLU A 197 -6.56 -27.90 7.60
CA GLU A 197 -7.19 -28.39 6.38
C GLU A 197 -8.38 -29.34 6.67
N GLY A 198 -9.51 -29.13 5.98
CA GLY A 198 -10.70 -29.97 6.06
C GLY A 198 -12.01 -29.20 6.20
N GLU A 199 -13.06 -29.86 6.69
CA GLU A 199 -14.42 -29.27 6.82
C GLU A 199 -14.46 -27.98 7.63
N VAL A 200 -13.51 -27.79 8.55
CA VAL A 200 -13.40 -26.59 9.37
C VAL A 200 -12.95 -25.40 8.52
N GLN A 201 -12.00 -25.61 7.64
CA GLN A 201 -11.52 -24.57 6.70
C GLN A 201 -12.66 -24.09 5.80
N ASP A 202 -13.41 -25.02 5.20
CA ASP A 202 -14.55 -24.71 4.32
C ASP A 202 -15.59 -23.85 5.04
N ALA A 203 -15.89 -24.17 6.32
CA ALA A 203 -16.82 -23.41 7.12
C ALA A 203 -16.32 -21.98 7.43
N PHE A 204 -15.03 -21.79 7.69
CA PHE A 204 -14.43 -20.47 7.89
C PHE A 204 -14.38 -19.65 6.57
N GLU A 205 -14.14 -20.29 5.45
CA GLU A 205 -14.19 -19.64 4.13
C GLU A 205 -15.60 -19.13 3.82
N ASP A 206 -16.65 -19.91 4.15
CA ASP A 206 -18.03 -19.48 3.99
C ASP A 206 -18.38 -18.27 4.89
N VAL A 207 -17.92 -18.25 6.14
CA VAL A 207 -18.10 -17.10 7.04
C VAL A 207 -17.39 -15.86 6.49
N ASN A 208 -16.15 -16.00 6.05
CA ASN A 208 -15.39 -14.88 5.48
C ASN A 208 -16.05 -14.35 4.21
N LYS A 209 -16.55 -15.22 3.35
CA LYS A 209 -17.30 -14.85 2.16
C LYS A 209 -18.58 -14.10 2.50
N ALA A 210 -19.35 -14.58 3.49
CA ALA A 210 -20.54 -13.91 3.96
C ALA A 210 -20.26 -12.50 4.52
N ILE A 211 -19.16 -12.31 5.25
CA ILE A 211 -18.70 -10.99 5.72
C ILE A 211 -18.32 -10.08 4.55
N GLN A 212 -17.62 -10.60 3.54
CA GLN A 212 -17.27 -9.83 2.35
C GLN A 212 -18.52 -9.43 1.55
N ASP A 213 -19.46 -10.35 1.35
CA ASP A 213 -20.73 -10.09 0.69
C ASP A 213 -21.54 -9.02 1.44
N MET A 214 -21.60 -9.10 2.77
CA MET A 214 -22.23 -8.08 3.61
C MET A 214 -21.58 -6.70 3.41
N ASN A 215 -20.25 -6.61 3.44
CA ASN A 215 -19.53 -5.36 3.22
C ASN A 215 -19.75 -4.81 1.80
N THR A 216 -19.81 -5.69 0.81
CA THR A 216 -20.09 -5.33 -0.59
C THR A 216 -21.49 -4.72 -0.70
N LEU A 217 -22.51 -5.36 -0.14
CA LEU A 217 -23.89 -4.86 -0.13
C LEU A 217 -24.02 -3.52 0.60
N ILE A 218 -23.31 -3.35 1.73
CA ILE A 218 -23.27 -2.07 2.44
C ILE A 218 -22.64 -0.96 1.57
N ASN A 219 -21.55 -1.27 0.87
CA ASN A 219 -20.88 -0.30 0.00
C ASN A 219 -21.71 0.02 -1.25
N GLU A 220 -22.37 -0.96 -1.84
CA GLU A 220 -23.33 -0.76 -2.93
C GLU A 220 -24.49 0.11 -2.47
N GLY A 221 -25.07 -0.17 -1.30
CA GLY A 221 -26.12 0.66 -0.73
C GLY A 221 -25.68 2.12 -0.50
N LYS A 222 -24.47 2.34 -0.01
CA LYS A 222 -23.89 3.68 0.12
C LYS A 222 -23.65 4.35 -1.24
N GLN A 223 -23.21 3.58 -2.24
CA GLN A 223 -23.03 4.08 -3.60
C GLN A 223 -24.36 4.55 -4.20
N TYR A 224 -25.41 3.71 -4.12
CA TYR A 224 -26.74 4.09 -4.58
C TYR A 224 -27.28 5.32 -3.86
N TYR A 225 -27.14 5.38 -2.54
CA TYR A 225 -27.54 6.54 -1.75
C TYR A 225 -26.85 7.82 -2.23
N ASN A 226 -25.53 7.78 -2.40
CA ASN A 226 -24.73 8.92 -2.83
C ASN A 226 -24.97 9.32 -4.30
N GLN A 227 -25.51 8.44 -5.12
CA GLN A 227 -25.86 8.70 -6.51
C GLN A 227 -27.29 9.24 -6.65
N GLU A 228 -28.27 8.58 -6.06
CA GLU A 228 -29.69 8.87 -6.25
C GLU A 228 -30.15 10.15 -5.52
N ILE A 229 -29.70 10.33 -4.28
CA ILE A 229 -30.14 11.49 -3.50
C ILE A 229 -29.69 12.83 -4.11
N PRO A 230 -28.39 13.02 -4.46
CA PRO A 230 -27.98 14.26 -5.12
C PRO A 230 -28.55 14.42 -6.52
N ALA A 231 -28.78 13.34 -7.26
CA ALA A 231 -29.43 13.40 -8.57
C ALA A 231 -30.86 13.88 -8.45
N ALA A 232 -31.65 13.31 -7.53
CA ALA A 232 -33.01 13.75 -7.28
C ALA A 232 -33.09 15.19 -6.78
N GLN A 233 -32.17 15.62 -5.92
CA GLN A 233 -32.05 17.00 -5.46
C GLN A 233 -31.73 17.95 -6.64
N GLY A 234 -30.77 17.58 -7.47
CA GLY A 234 -30.42 18.37 -8.65
C GLY A 234 -31.57 18.49 -9.67
N GLU A 235 -32.36 17.42 -9.85
CA GLU A 235 -33.53 17.47 -10.73
C GLU A 235 -34.63 18.34 -10.14
N ALA A 236 -34.85 18.29 -8.83
CA ALA A 236 -35.81 19.17 -8.16
C ALA A 236 -35.41 20.66 -8.27
N GLU A 237 -34.11 20.96 -8.02
CA GLU A 237 -33.57 22.31 -8.17
C GLU A 237 -33.70 22.82 -9.62
N LYS A 238 -33.42 21.94 -10.59
CA LYS A 238 -33.61 22.25 -12.03
C LYS A 238 -35.05 22.58 -12.35
N MET A 239 -36.01 21.78 -11.90
CA MET A 239 -37.46 22.05 -12.12
C MET A 239 -37.88 23.37 -11.50
N ILE A 240 -37.39 23.69 -10.31
CA ILE A 240 -37.69 24.98 -9.65
C ILE A 240 -37.08 26.13 -10.47
N ALA A 241 -35.84 26.04 -10.88
CA ALA A 241 -35.18 27.08 -11.68
C ALA A 241 -35.84 27.28 -13.05
N GLU A 242 -36.28 26.19 -13.71
CA GLU A 242 -37.02 26.26 -14.97
C GLU A 242 -38.38 26.95 -14.77
N ALA A 243 -39.11 26.65 -13.69
CA ALA A 243 -40.37 27.29 -13.37
C ALA A 243 -40.22 28.79 -13.04
N GLU A 244 -39.18 29.15 -12.28
CA GLU A 244 -38.84 30.54 -11.99
C GLU A 244 -38.43 31.30 -13.26
N GLY A 245 -37.61 30.67 -14.11
CA GLY A 245 -37.25 31.23 -15.42
C GLY A 245 -38.44 31.46 -16.32
N TYR A 246 -39.35 30.49 -16.39
CA TYR A 246 -40.60 30.64 -17.15
C TYR A 246 -41.48 31.75 -16.58
N ALA A 247 -41.65 31.86 -15.28
CA ALA A 247 -42.41 32.91 -14.64
C ALA A 247 -41.80 34.29 -14.94
N ALA A 248 -40.47 34.43 -14.83
CA ALA A 248 -39.78 35.68 -15.18
C ALA A 248 -39.92 36.03 -16.66
N GLU A 249 -39.81 35.06 -17.57
CA GLU A 249 -40.04 35.26 -19.00
C GLU A 249 -41.49 35.79 -19.28
N ARG A 250 -42.48 35.16 -18.64
CA ARG A 250 -43.88 35.58 -18.80
C ARG A 250 -44.13 36.99 -18.30
N ILE A 251 -43.59 37.37 -17.16
CA ILE A 251 -43.70 38.72 -16.60
C ILE A 251 -43.01 39.73 -17.52
N ASN A 252 -41.75 39.48 -17.88
CA ASN A 252 -40.99 40.38 -18.75
C ASN A 252 -41.62 40.54 -20.11
N ARG A 253 -42.22 39.47 -20.69
CA ARG A 253 -42.94 39.52 -21.95
C ARG A 253 -44.21 40.39 -21.83
N ALA A 254 -45.00 40.20 -20.75
CA ALA A 254 -46.19 40.99 -20.50
C ALA A 254 -45.85 42.46 -20.25
N GLU A 255 -44.80 42.77 -19.52
CA GLU A 255 -44.31 44.14 -19.32
C GLU A 255 -43.84 44.76 -20.65
N GLY A 256 -43.11 44.02 -21.46
CA GLY A 256 -42.64 44.43 -22.78
C GLY A 256 -43.77 44.72 -23.72
N ASP A 257 -44.78 43.82 -23.79
CA ASP A 257 -45.98 44.01 -24.62
C ASP A 257 -46.77 45.23 -24.16
N THR A 258 -46.91 45.41 -22.83
CA THR A 258 -47.60 46.58 -22.27
C THR A 258 -46.86 47.89 -22.57
N ALA A 259 -45.57 47.92 -22.46
CA ALA A 259 -44.74 49.08 -22.77
C ALA A 259 -44.80 49.42 -24.26
N ARG A 260 -44.70 48.36 -25.12
CA ARG A 260 -44.84 48.51 -26.57
C ARG A 260 -46.25 49.08 -26.93
N PHE A 261 -47.29 48.52 -26.34
CA PHE A 261 -48.70 49.06 -26.58
C PHE A 261 -48.81 50.49 -26.15
N ASN A 262 -48.32 50.86 -24.98
CA ASN A 262 -48.40 52.25 -24.50
C ASN A 262 -47.60 53.22 -25.39
N ALA A 263 -46.40 52.78 -25.88
CA ALA A 263 -45.65 53.61 -26.84
C ALA A 263 -46.39 53.85 -28.15
N VAL A 264 -46.94 52.78 -28.72
CA VAL A 264 -47.74 52.86 -29.94
C VAL A 264 -49.00 53.71 -29.73
N ARG A 265 -49.70 53.55 -28.61
CA ARG A 265 -50.83 54.34 -28.22
C ARG A 265 -50.48 55.83 -28.13
N ASN A 266 -49.39 56.18 -27.48
CA ASN A 266 -48.96 57.59 -27.34
C ASN A 266 -48.64 58.21 -28.70
N GLU A 267 -48.03 57.46 -29.64
CA GLU A 267 -47.82 57.94 -31.01
C GLU A 267 -49.14 58.06 -31.82
N TYR A 268 -50.07 57.12 -31.64
CA TYR A 268 -51.39 57.17 -32.25
C TYR A 268 -52.18 58.37 -31.78
N GLU A 269 -52.10 58.74 -30.50
CA GLU A 269 -52.82 59.95 -29.99
C GLU A 269 -52.31 61.27 -30.62
N LYS A 270 -51.00 61.30 -31.02
CA LYS A 270 -50.40 62.47 -31.69
C LYS A 270 -50.80 62.59 -33.15
N ASN A 271 -50.84 61.50 -33.93
CA ASN A 271 -51.13 61.47 -35.35
C ASN A 271 -51.85 60.16 -35.76
N LYS A 272 -53.18 60.18 -35.75
CA LYS A 272 -53.98 58.95 -35.89
C LYS A 272 -53.88 58.31 -37.28
N GLU A 273 -53.87 59.08 -38.34
CA GLU A 273 -53.86 58.56 -39.71
C GLU A 273 -52.46 57.94 -40.06
N ILE A 274 -51.36 58.63 -39.78
CA ILE A 274 -50.04 58.22 -40.14
C ILE A 274 -49.63 56.95 -39.32
N THR A 275 -49.99 56.91 -38.04
CA THR A 275 -49.67 55.76 -37.19
C THR A 275 -50.50 54.53 -37.60
N ARG A 276 -51.74 54.70 -38.03
CA ARG A 276 -52.55 53.58 -38.51
C ARG A 276 -52.02 53.01 -39.82
N GLU A 277 -51.61 53.85 -40.75
CA GLU A 277 -51.01 53.41 -42.01
C GLU A 277 -49.68 52.71 -41.83
N ARG A 278 -48.81 53.20 -40.93
CA ARG A 278 -47.59 52.60 -40.58
C ARG A 278 -47.76 51.20 -39.91
N LEU A 279 -48.67 51.10 -38.94
CA LEU A 279 -48.94 49.79 -38.28
C LEU A 279 -49.55 48.80 -39.30
N TYR A 280 -50.32 49.23 -40.24
CA TYR A 280 -50.84 48.36 -41.27
C TYR A 280 -49.73 47.83 -42.19
N ILE A 281 -48.82 48.69 -42.62
CA ILE A 281 -47.67 48.30 -43.43
C ILE A 281 -46.76 47.34 -42.64
N GLU A 282 -46.37 47.66 -41.37
CA GLU A 282 -45.56 46.84 -40.52
C GLU A 282 -46.18 45.44 -40.29
N THR A 283 -47.50 45.40 -40.04
CA THR A 283 -48.19 44.11 -39.83
C THR A 283 -48.27 43.30 -41.13
N MET A 284 -48.45 43.95 -42.28
CA MET A 284 -48.44 43.27 -43.58
C MET A 284 -47.03 42.77 -43.93
N GLU A 285 -45.98 43.53 -43.61
CA GLU A 285 -44.60 43.12 -43.80
C GLU A 285 -44.24 41.90 -42.93
N ASP A 286 -44.64 41.92 -41.66
CA ASP A 286 -44.49 40.81 -40.76
C ASP A 286 -45.18 39.52 -41.21
N VAL A 287 -46.42 39.65 -41.67
CA VAL A 287 -47.21 38.52 -42.20
C VAL A 287 -46.64 38.00 -43.52
N LEU A 288 -46.15 38.88 -44.39
CA LEU A 288 -45.59 38.49 -45.70
C LEU A 288 -44.16 37.90 -45.56
N THR A 289 -43.38 38.24 -44.49
CA THR A 289 -42.02 37.76 -44.25
C THR A 289 -41.97 36.53 -43.31
N SER A 290 -43.01 36.36 -42.49
CA SER A 290 -42.99 35.25 -41.49
C SER A 290 -43.25 33.86 -42.10
N ASP A 291 -43.87 33.77 -43.27
CA ASP A 291 -44.18 32.51 -43.96
C ASP A 291 -43.44 32.44 -45.30
N GLY A 292 -42.31 31.65 -45.35
CA GLY A 292 -41.41 31.60 -46.52
C GLY A 292 -42.03 31.14 -47.86
N SER A 293 -43.38 31.15 -48.00
CA SER A 293 -44.02 30.76 -49.24
C SER A 293 -45.42 31.38 -49.38
N ILE A 294 -45.47 32.70 -49.36
CA ILE A 294 -46.73 33.36 -49.73
C ILE A 294 -46.83 33.50 -51.28
N THR A 295 -47.72 32.77 -51.86
CA THR A 295 -47.98 32.88 -53.29
C THR A 295 -49.14 33.91 -53.50
N LEU A 296 -48.83 35.11 -54.05
CA LEU A 296 -49.78 36.08 -54.41
C LEU A 296 -50.49 35.66 -55.73
N ILE A 297 -51.73 35.37 -55.65
CA ILE A 297 -52.58 35.05 -56.85
C ILE A 297 -53.45 36.19 -57.15
N ASP A 298 -53.42 36.74 -58.40
CA ASP A 298 -54.33 37.78 -58.89
C ASP A 298 -55.72 37.20 -58.95
N SER A 299 -56.73 37.95 -58.40
CA SER A 299 -58.12 37.56 -58.34
C SER A 299 -58.80 37.45 -59.74
N ASN A 300 -58.15 37.94 -60.81
CA ASN A 300 -58.65 37.87 -62.17
C ASN A 300 -58.16 36.68 -62.99
N LEU A 301 -57.40 35.75 -62.37
CA LEU A 301 -56.94 34.52 -63.03
C LEU A 301 -57.94 33.37 -62.83
N GLU A 302 -58.97 33.38 -63.74
CA GLU A 302 -59.87 32.22 -63.90
C GLU A 302 -59.09 31.09 -64.58
N ASN A 303 -58.77 29.97 -63.83
CA ASN A 303 -58.14 28.76 -64.29
C ASN A 303 -56.62 28.60 -64.07
N MET A 304 -56.10 28.72 -62.83
CA MET A 304 -54.84 28.08 -62.43
C MET A 304 -55.04 27.12 -61.28
N LEU A 305 -54.75 25.83 -61.50
CA LEU A 305 -54.58 24.87 -60.43
C LEU A 305 -53.19 25.11 -59.74
N PRO A 306 -53.13 25.42 -58.45
CA PRO A 306 -51.87 25.58 -57.78
C PRO A 306 -51.21 24.23 -57.68
N VAL A 307 -50.20 23.97 -58.54
CA VAL A 307 -49.31 22.77 -58.38
C VAL A 307 -48.34 23.08 -57.26
N LYS A 308 -48.70 22.65 -56.04
CA LYS A 308 -47.77 22.64 -54.92
C LYS A 308 -46.75 21.54 -55.22
N ALA A 309 -45.52 21.94 -55.57
CA ALA A 309 -44.45 21.02 -55.69
C ALA A 309 -44.19 20.41 -54.31
N ILE A 310 -44.53 19.15 -54.10
CA ILE A 310 -44.14 18.36 -52.95
C ILE A 310 -42.69 17.94 -53.19
N GLY A 311 -41.79 18.84 -52.90
CA GLY A 311 -40.36 18.55 -52.83
C GLY A 311 -40.03 17.97 -51.45
N GLY A 312 -39.96 16.64 -51.34
CA GLY A 312 -39.39 16.00 -50.18
C GLY A 312 -37.90 16.33 -50.12
N SER A 313 -37.45 16.89 -49.02
CA SER A 313 -36.03 16.85 -48.66
C SER A 313 -35.76 15.53 -47.93
N VAL A 314 -34.76 14.77 -48.42
CA VAL A 314 -34.16 13.60 -47.81
C VAL A 314 -33.43 13.99 -46.53
#